data_3daadfd1c9b11372a7bd586b0526ace2
#
_entry.id   3daadfd1c9b11372a7bd586b0526ace2
#
_cell.length_a   1.000
_cell.length_b   1.000
_cell.length_c   1.000
_cell.angle_alpha   90.00
_cell.angle_beta   90.00
_cell.angle_gamma   90.00
#
_symmetry.space_group_name_H-M   'P 1'
#
loop_
_entity.id
_entity.type
_entity.pdbx_description
1 polymer ?
#
loop_
_entity_poly.entity_id
_entity_poly.type
_entity_poly.pdbx_seq_one_letter_code
_entity_poly.pdbx_strand_id
1 'polypeptide(L)'
;MAEPLGSAIFVFFFRGTVMLNSEGTKPLQLSLSGLPHWMSERILQHINELTHYEPVIGIMGKTGSGKSSLCNALFAGEISPVSDVTACTREPLRFRLQMGKRLMTLVDLPGVGESEHRDTEYAALYREQLPHLDLVLWLIKADDRALSVDEHFYHQVIGEAYRHKVLFVISQSDKVEPTSGGEKLSTEQKQNISRKICLLHELFQPVNPICAVSVRLQWGLWVMAERMIRCLPREASSPVAAQLSTPLRTDAVNKKVRDDFGETVGSVLDTVSSLPLIPASVRTIIQAVRDTVVSVARAVWSFFF
;
A
#
# COMPACT_ATOMS: atom_id res chain seq x y z
N MET A 1 13.74 37.66 -39.59
CA MET A 1 12.80 36.53 -39.83
C MET A 1 12.75 35.74 -38.51
N ALA A 2 11.68 35.91 -37.78
CA ALA A 2 11.45 35.21 -36.52
C ALA A 2 10.34 34.18 -36.77
N GLU A 3 10.62 32.90 -36.52
CA GLU A 3 9.61 31.84 -36.51
C GLU A 3 8.89 31.81 -35.16
N PRO A 4 7.58 31.54 -35.14
CA PRO A 4 6.81 31.51 -33.90
C PRO A 4 6.89 30.12 -33.25
N LEU A 5 7.15 30.13 -31.93
CA LEU A 5 7.04 29.00 -31.03
C LEU A 5 5.64 28.40 -31.06
N GLY A 6 5.55 27.17 -31.54
CA GLY A 6 4.34 26.37 -31.57
C GLY A 6 3.88 26.00 -30.15
N SER A 7 2.69 26.43 -29.79
CA SER A 7 1.94 26.02 -28.62
C SER A 7 1.54 24.54 -28.76
N ALA A 8 2.18 23.67 -28.02
CA ALA A 8 1.75 22.29 -27.85
C ALA A 8 0.47 22.26 -26.99
N ILE A 9 -0.68 22.28 -27.65
CA ILE A 9 -1.97 21.97 -27.04
C ILE A 9 -1.99 20.46 -26.81
N PHE A 10 -1.83 20.03 -25.56
CA PHE A 10 -2.07 18.65 -25.16
C PHE A 10 -3.57 18.38 -25.23
N VAL A 11 -3.99 17.75 -26.34
CA VAL A 11 -5.36 17.23 -26.50
C VAL A 11 -5.42 15.91 -25.75
N PHE A 12 -5.96 15.93 -24.53
CA PHE A 12 -6.34 14.71 -23.83
C PHE A 12 -7.64 14.17 -24.43
N PHE A 13 -7.55 13.01 -25.07
CA PHE A 13 -8.71 12.26 -25.53
C PHE A 13 -9.55 11.79 -24.33
N PHE A 14 -10.79 12.28 -24.26
CA PHE A 14 -11.84 11.74 -23.39
C PHE A 14 -12.16 10.29 -23.78
N ARG A 15 -11.82 9.33 -22.94
CA ARG A 15 -12.36 7.97 -23.01
C ARG A 15 -13.16 7.67 -21.75
N GLY A 16 -14.49 7.58 -21.92
CA GLY A 16 -15.39 6.82 -21.05
C GLY A 16 -15.73 7.51 -19.73
N THR A 17 -16.93 8.06 -19.65
CA THR A 17 -17.57 8.44 -18.37
C THR A 17 -17.83 7.17 -17.56
N VAL A 18 -16.91 6.80 -16.68
CA VAL A 18 -17.16 5.76 -15.66
C VAL A 18 -18.11 6.36 -14.65
N MET A 19 -19.32 5.80 -14.52
CA MET A 19 -20.32 6.29 -13.58
C MET A 19 -19.83 6.07 -12.16
N LEU A 20 -19.48 7.15 -11.47
CA LEU A 20 -19.30 7.18 -10.02
C LEU A 20 -20.55 6.63 -9.32
N ASN A 21 -20.39 5.97 -8.19
CA ASN A 21 -21.52 5.58 -7.33
C ASN A 21 -22.34 6.84 -6.99
N SER A 22 -23.56 6.92 -7.50
CA SER A 22 -24.38 8.14 -7.45
C SER A 22 -24.67 8.62 -6.03
N GLU A 23 -24.70 7.72 -5.05
CA GLU A 23 -25.00 8.07 -3.66
C GLU A 23 -23.81 8.75 -2.94
N GLY A 24 -22.58 8.26 -3.15
CA GLY A 24 -21.39 8.90 -2.58
C GLY A 24 -20.98 10.17 -3.30
N THR A 25 -21.29 10.29 -4.59
CA THR A 25 -20.89 11.45 -5.42
C THR A 25 -21.74 12.68 -5.18
N LYS A 26 -23.05 12.52 -4.94
CA LYS A 26 -23.96 13.65 -4.72
C LYS A 26 -23.55 14.61 -3.59
N PRO A 27 -23.22 14.12 -2.36
CA PRO A 27 -22.77 15.00 -1.29
C PRO A 27 -21.47 15.74 -1.64
N LEU A 28 -20.55 15.09 -2.37
CA LEU A 28 -19.31 15.72 -2.83
C LEU A 28 -19.61 16.81 -3.88
N GLN A 29 -20.49 16.56 -4.86
CA GLN A 29 -20.92 17.57 -5.82
C GLN A 29 -21.55 18.79 -5.14
N LEU A 30 -22.39 18.57 -4.15
CA LEU A 30 -23.00 19.66 -3.37
C LEU A 30 -21.96 20.48 -2.62
N SER A 31 -20.95 19.86 -2.03
CA SER A 31 -19.87 20.56 -1.34
C SER A 31 -18.97 21.37 -2.26
N LEU A 32 -18.94 21.04 -3.55
CA LEU A 32 -18.19 21.73 -4.60
C LEU A 32 -19.04 22.77 -5.37
N SER A 33 -20.33 22.93 -5.06
CA SER A 33 -21.26 23.78 -5.82
C SER A 33 -20.89 25.26 -5.85
N GLY A 34 -20.07 25.74 -4.91
CA GLY A 34 -19.54 27.11 -4.90
C GLY A 34 -18.35 27.35 -5.86
N LEU A 35 -17.84 26.30 -6.49
CA LEU A 35 -16.71 26.38 -7.42
C LEU A 35 -17.20 26.46 -8.88
N PRO A 36 -16.39 27.01 -9.80
CA PRO A 36 -16.68 26.96 -11.24
C PRO A 36 -16.87 25.50 -11.71
N HIS A 37 -17.83 25.26 -12.60
CA HIS A 37 -18.23 23.91 -13.06
C HIS A 37 -17.04 23.05 -13.52
N TRP A 38 -16.17 23.61 -14.38
CA TRP A 38 -14.97 22.88 -14.86
C TRP A 38 -14.03 22.42 -13.75
N MET A 39 -13.97 23.17 -12.65
CA MET A 39 -13.13 22.87 -11.50
C MET A 39 -13.75 21.75 -10.66
N SER A 40 -15.05 21.82 -10.42
CA SER A 40 -15.79 20.76 -9.74
C SER A 40 -15.71 19.44 -10.49
N GLU A 41 -15.86 19.46 -11.83
CA GLU A 41 -15.68 18.27 -12.67
C GLU A 41 -14.27 17.68 -12.57
N ARG A 42 -13.24 18.52 -12.62
CA ARG A 42 -11.84 18.06 -12.50
C ARG A 42 -11.57 17.42 -11.14
N ILE A 43 -12.07 18.00 -10.06
CA ILE A 43 -11.96 17.44 -8.72
C ILE A 43 -12.67 16.08 -8.63
N LEU A 44 -13.89 15.98 -9.15
CA LEU A 44 -14.66 14.75 -9.17
C LEU A 44 -13.99 13.67 -10.03
N GLN A 45 -13.37 14.03 -11.13
CA GLN A 45 -12.59 13.11 -11.94
C GLN A 45 -11.41 12.54 -11.15
N HIS A 46 -10.64 13.36 -10.45
CA HIS A 46 -9.55 12.90 -9.60
C HIS A 46 -10.04 12.00 -8.45
N ILE A 47 -11.17 12.35 -7.83
CA ILE A 47 -11.79 11.47 -6.82
C ILE A 47 -12.14 10.12 -7.43
N ASN A 48 -12.66 10.10 -8.65
CA ASN A 48 -12.94 8.86 -9.37
C ASN A 48 -11.66 8.04 -9.62
N GLU A 49 -10.57 8.66 -10.06
CA GLU A 49 -9.27 8.00 -10.23
C GLU A 49 -8.78 7.37 -8.92
N LEU A 50 -8.87 8.10 -7.81
CA LEU A 50 -8.53 7.59 -6.46
C LEU A 50 -9.37 6.39 -6.06
N THR A 51 -10.65 6.38 -6.38
CA THR A 51 -11.54 5.24 -6.07
C THR A 51 -11.25 4.01 -6.91
N HIS A 52 -10.50 4.14 -8.01
CA HIS A 52 -10.10 3.06 -8.91
C HIS A 52 -8.59 2.75 -8.84
N TYR A 53 -7.89 3.34 -7.86
CA TYR A 53 -6.48 3.04 -7.64
C TYR A 53 -6.29 1.54 -7.36
N GLU A 54 -5.38 0.91 -8.09
CA GLU A 54 -5.02 -0.51 -7.93
C GLU A 54 -3.65 -0.61 -7.23
N PRO A 55 -3.62 -0.86 -5.91
CA PRO A 55 -2.37 -0.98 -5.16
C PRO A 55 -1.53 -2.17 -5.61
N VAL A 56 -0.22 -2.02 -5.50
CA VAL A 56 0.73 -3.09 -5.79
C VAL A 56 1.58 -3.37 -4.55
N ILE A 57 1.39 -4.55 -3.94
CA ILE A 57 2.10 -4.97 -2.72
C ILE A 57 3.10 -6.06 -3.07
N GLY A 58 4.38 -5.80 -2.83
CA GLY A 58 5.43 -6.81 -2.91
C GLY A 58 5.45 -7.67 -1.65
N ILE A 59 5.66 -8.98 -1.82
CA ILE A 59 5.87 -9.90 -0.70
C ILE A 59 7.19 -10.61 -0.92
N MET A 60 8.09 -10.45 0.03
CA MET A 60 9.44 -10.96 -0.02
C MET A 60 9.73 -11.87 1.18
N GLY A 61 10.62 -12.82 1.00
CA GLY A 61 11.09 -13.68 2.08
C GLY A 61 11.55 -15.03 1.55
N LYS A 62 12.48 -15.66 2.28
CA LYS A 62 13.03 -16.97 1.95
C LYS A 62 11.96 -18.04 1.78
N THR A 63 12.28 -19.09 1.05
CA THR A 63 11.40 -20.26 0.90
C THR A 63 10.95 -20.79 2.26
N GLY A 64 9.66 -21.06 2.42
CA GLY A 64 9.08 -21.50 3.68
C GLY A 64 8.91 -20.41 4.75
N SER A 65 9.11 -19.11 4.42
CA SER A 65 8.85 -18.00 5.36
C SER A 65 7.37 -17.76 5.64
N GLY A 66 6.48 -18.43 4.91
CA GLY A 66 5.02 -18.33 5.14
C GLY A 66 4.33 -17.23 4.35
N LYS A 67 4.88 -16.77 3.23
CA LYS A 67 4.29 -15.74 2.36
C LYS A 67 2.83 -16.03 2.01
N SER A 68 2.56 -17.18 1.40
CA SER A 68 1.20 -17.57 1.00
C SER A 68 0.24 -17.70 2.18
N SER A 69 0.71 -18.27 3.30
CA SER A 69 -0.11 -18.39 4.52
C SER A 69 -0.48 -17.02 5.10
N LEU A 70 0.46 -16.07 5.06
CA LEU A 70 0.21 -14.71 5.53
C LEU A 70 -0.78 -13.98 4.62
N CYS A 71 -0.63 -14.09 3.28
CA CYS A 71 -1.57 -13.50 2.33
C CYS A 71 -2.98 -14.00 2.57
N ASN A 72 -3.16 -15.32 2.70
CA ASN A 72 -4.46 -15.94 2.95
C ASN A 72 -5.08 -15.53 4.31
N ALA A 73 -4.24 -15.19 5.30
CA ALA A 73 -4.73 -14.72 6.59
C ALA A 73 -5.10 -13.22 6.57
N LEU A 74 -4.39 -12.42 5.78
CA LEU A 74 -4.61 -10.97 5.70
C LEU A 74 -5.78 -10.61 4.79
N PHE A 75 -5.88 -11.26 3.63
CA PHE A 75 -6.78 -10.83 2.56
C PHE A 75 -7.92 -11.83 2.33
N ALA A 76 -9.10 -11.28 2.05
CA ALA A 76 -10.31 -12.06 1.79
C ALA A 76 -10.70 -12.10 0.31
N GLY A 77 -10.02 -11.33 -0.56
CA GLY A 77 -10.30 -11.27 -1.99
C GLY A 77 -10.02 -12.58 -2.72
N GLU A 78 -10.74 -12.82 -3.79
CA GLU A 78 -10.45 -13.93 -4.71
C GLU A 78 -9.09 -13.71 -5.37
N ILE A 79 -8.22 -14.73 -5.31
CA ILE A 79 -6.86 -14.67 -5.85
C ILE A 79 -6.85 -15.30 -7.23
N SER A 80 -6.44 -14.53 -8.24
CA SER A 80 -6.19 -15.03 -9.58
C SER A 80 -4.77 -14.71 -10.04
N PRO A 81 -4.06 -15.62 -10.73
CA PRO A 81 -2.76 -15.31 -11.33
C PRO A 81 -2.94 -14.28 -12.45
N VAL A 82 -2.00 -13.32 -12.53
CA VAL A 82 -2.01 -12.26 -13.56
C VAL A 82 -1.15 -12.63 -14.75
N SER A 83 -0.49 -13.77 -14.76
CA SER A 83 0.48 -14.06 -15.81
C SER A 83 -0.10 -14.83 -16.97
N ASP A 84 0.08 -14.33 -18.18
CA ASP A 84 0.40 -15.12 -19.33
C ASP A 84 1.83 -15.65 -19.14
N VAL A 85 1.96 -16.80 -18.49
CA VAL A 85 3.25 -17.45 -18.28
C VAL A 85 3.73 -18.00 -19.62
N THR A 86 4.39 -17.17 -20.40
CA THR A 86 5.36 -17.66 -21.36
C THR A 86 6.58 -18.10 -20.55
N ALA A 87 6.85 -19.40 -20.55
CA ALA A 87 7.80 -20.11 -19.70
C ALA A 87 9.30 -19.72 -19.85
N CYS A 88 9.61 -18.51 -20.30
CA CYS A 88 10.97 -18.06 -20.62
C CYS A 88 11.45 -16.80 -19.89
N THR A 89 10.61 -16.10 -19.14
CA THR A 89 11.02 -14.89 -18.44
C THR A 89 10.98 -15.09 -16.92
N ARG A 90 12.05 -14.74 -16.25
CA ARG A 90 12.21 -14.75 -14.78
C ARG A 90 11.47 -13.56 -14.14
N GLU A 91 10.21 -13.35 -14.54
CA GLU A 91 9.37 -12.32 -13.96
C GLU A 91 8.82 -12.76 -12.61
N PRO A 92 8.64 -11.84 -11.66
CA PRO A 92 8.03 -12.17 -10.39
C PRO A 92 6.58 -12.60 -10.61
N LEU A 93 6.13 -13.60 -9.85
CA LEU A 93 4.74 -14.04 -9.90
C LEU A 93 3.83 -12.92 -9.42
N ARG A 94 2.83 -12.60 -10.21
CA ARG A 94 1.83 -11.59 -9.89
C ARG A 94 0.48 -12.25 -9.67
N PHE A 95 -0.19 -11.85 -8.61
CA PHE A 95 -1.52 -12.32 -8.26
C PHE A 95 -2.44 -11.11 -8.12
N ARG A 96 -3.58 -11.14 -8.80
CA ARG A 96 -4.62 -10.14 -8.63
C ARG A 96 -5.60 -10.61 -7.57
N LEU A 97 -5.84 -9.76 -6.57
CA LEU A 97 -6.92 -9.93 -5.61
C LEU A 97 -8.08 -9.06 -6.03
N GLN A 98 -9.26 -9.64 -6.03
CA GLN A 98 -10.49 -8.95 -6.36
C GLN A 98 -11.51 -9.11 -5.25
N MET A 99 -12.09 -8.00 -4.80
CA MET A 99 -13.25 -7.96 -3.93
C MET A 99 -14.28 -6.97 -4.49
N GLY A 100 -15.35 -7.50 -5.04
CA GLY A 100 -16.30 -6.71 -5.80
C GLY A 100 -15.64 -6.03 -7.00
N LYS A 101 -15.67 -4.71 -7.04
CA LYS A 101 -15.03 -3.88 -8.09
C LYS A 101 -13.59 -3.47 -7.74
N ARG A 102 -13.07 -3.85 -6.57
CA ARG A 102 -11.75 -3.46 -6.08
C ARG A 102 -10.71 -4.46 -6.49
N LEU A 103 -9.62 -3.95 -6.99
CA LEU A 103 -8.47 -4.72 -7.43
C LEU A 103 -7.24 -4.33 -6.62
N MET A 104 -6.37 -5.30 -6.37
CA MET A 104 -5.05 -5.13 -5.80
C MET A 104 -4.13 -6.18 -6.40
N THR A 105 -2.89 -5.81 -6.69
CA THR A 105 -1.89 -6.76 -7.19
C THR A 105 -0.92 -7.14 -6.07
N LEU A 106 -0.73 -8.44 -5.86
CA LEU A 106 0.35 -8.99 -5.05
C LEU A 106 1.48 -9.45 -5.98
N VAL A 107 2.72 -9.09 -5.65
CA VAL A 107 3.92 -9.48 -6.38
C VAL A 107 4.76 -10.35 -5.47
N ASP A 108 4.90 -11.65 -5.80
CA ASP A 108 5.79 -12.55 -5.06
C ASP A 108 7.23 -12.32 -5.51
N LEU A 109 7.99 -11.69 -4.64
CA LEU A 109 9.40 -11.34 -4.87
C LEU A 109 10.29 -12.46 -4.30
N PRO A 110 11.35 -12.86 -5.01
CA PRO A 110 12.26 -13.89 -4.53
C PRO A 110 12.95 -13.45 -3.24
N GLY A 111 13.12 -14.38 -2.31
CA GLY A 111 13.97 -14.18 -1.13
C GLY A 111 15.44 -14.26 -1.53
N VAL A 112 16.29 -13.59 -0.77
CA VAL A 112 17.73 -13.57 -0.99
C VAL A 112 18.45 -14.69 -0.20
N GLY A 113 19.70 -14.99 -0.58
CA GLY A 113 20.54 -15.96 0.11
C GLY A 113 20.46 -17.38 -0.46
N GLU A 114 19.98 -17.55 -1.69
CA GLU A 114 20.03 -18.86 -2.38
C GLU A 114 21.40 -19.12 -3.01
N SER A 115 21.97 -18.12 -3.70
CA SER A 115 23.34 -18.13 -4.22
C SER A 115 23.73 -16.70 -4.63
N GLU A 116 25.03 -16.40 -4.67
CA GLU A 116 25.56 -15.09 -5.07
C GLU A 116 25.12 -14.68 -6.49
N HIS A 117 25.11 -15.62 -7.43
CA HIS A 117 24.64 -15.37 -8.80
C HIS A 117 23.15 -14.99 -8.82
N ARG A 118 22.29 -15.70 -8.10
CA ARG A 118 20.86 -15.41 -8.01
C ARG A 118 20.59 -14.09 -7.30
N ASP A 119 21.33 -13.80 -6.25
CA ASP A 119 21.17 -12.54 -5.51
C ASP A 119 21.50 -11.33 -6.40
N THR A 120 22.45 -11.46 -7.34
CA THR A 120 22.72 -10.43 -8.35
C THR A 120 21.56 -10.23 -9.33
N GLU A 121 20.97 -11.33 -9.82
CA GLU A 121 19.79 -11.29 -10.70
C GLU A 121 18.59 -10.67 -9.95
N TYR A 122 18.38 -11.07 -8.70
CA TYR A 122 17.32 -10.53 -7.87
C TYR A 122 17.51 -9.04 -7.59
N ALA A 123 18.75 -8.58 -7.40
CA ALA A 123 19.02 -7.16 -7.24
C ALA A 123 18.57 -6.32 -8.46
N ALA A 124 18.78 -6.83 -9.67
CA ALA A 124 18.29 -6.17 -10.89
C ALA A 124 16.75 -6.15 -10.94
N LEU A 125 16.11 -7.30 -10.67
CA LEU A 125 14.66 -7.42 -10.59
C LEU A 125 14.05 -6.44 -9.57
N TYR A 126 14.63 -6.36 -8.37
CA TYR A 126 14.14 -5.46 -7.33
C TYR A 126 14.25 -3.98 -7.74
N ARG A 127 15.37 -3.58 -8.36
CA ARG A 127 15.53 -2.19 -8.84
C ARG A 127 14.49 -1.82 -9.89
N GLU A 128 14.06 -2.78 -10.69
CA GLU A 128 12.99 -2.59 -11.66
C GLU A 128 11.61 -2.50 -10.98
N GLN A 129 11.32 -3.37 -10.01
CA GLN A 129 9.99 -3.48 -9.40
C GLN A 129 9.72 -2.43 -8.33
N LEU A 130 10.71 -2.07 -7.49
CA LEU A 130 10.53 -1.18 -6.33
C LEU A 130 9.86 0.17 -6.63
N PRO A 131 10.12 0.84 -7.77
CA PRO A 131 9.41 2.08 -8.11
C PRO A 131 7.89 1.90 -8.21
N HIS A 132 7.44 0.74 -8.65
CA HIS A 132 6.05 0.41 -8.95
C HIS A 132 5.29 -0.21 -7.76
N LEU A 133 5.98 -0.51 -6.66
CA LEU A 133 5.35 -1.06 -5.45
C LEU A 133 4.94 0.06 -4.51
N ASP A 134 3.76 -0.09 -3.89
CA ASP A 134 3.30 0.78 -2.80
C ASP A 134 3.90 0.36 -1.46
N LEU A 135 4.09 -0.93 -1.26
CA LEU A 135 4.65 -1.52 -0.04
C LEU A 135 5.35 -2.84 -0.35
N VAL A 136 6.36 -3.17 0.45
CA VAL A 136 7.02 -4.48 0.47
C VAL A 136 6.86 -5.09 1.86
N LEU A 137 6.19 -6.22 1.95
CA LEU A 137 6.14 -7.04 3.16
C LEU A 137 7.35 -7.99 3.13
N TRP A 138 8.35 -7.71 3.96
CA TRP A 138 9.56 -8.54 4.04
C TRP A 138 9.46 -9.51 5.20
N LEU A 139 9.22 -10.79 4.87
CA LEU A 139 9.05 -11.85 5.86
C LEU A 139 10.39 -12.45 6.27
N ILE A 140 10.68 -12.39 7.55
CA ILE A 140 11.80 -13.05 8.20
C ILE A 140 11.23 -14.09 9.17
N LYS A 141 11.63 -15.37 9.06
CA LYS A 141 11.17 -16.37 10.01
C LYS A 141 11.70 -16.07 11.42
N ALA A 142 10.88 -16.33 12.40
CA ALA A 142 11.24 -16.07 13.80
C ALA A 142 12.49 -16.84 14.25
N ASP A 143 12.70 -18.05 13.71
CA ASP A 143 13.84 -18.93 13.96
C ASP A 143 15.04 -18.71 13.01
N ASP A 144 14.92 -17.84 11.99
CA ASP A 144 16.02 -17.56 11.07
C ASP A 144 17.14 -16.77 11.76
N ARG A 145 18.36 -17.30 11.70
CA ARG A 145 19.59 -16.70 12.27
C ARG A 145 20.54 -16.16 11.21
N ALA A 146 20.38 -16.58 9.94
CA ALA A 146 21.26 -16.22 8.83
C ALA A 146 20.74 -14.95 8.13
N LEU A 147 21.03 -13.79 8.71
CA LEU A 147 20.48 -12.50 8.28
C LEU A 147 21.48 -11.63 7.51
N SER A 148 22.75 -12.01 7.43
CA SER A 148 23.80 -11.16 6.82
C SER A 148 23.55 -10.85 5.34
N VAL A 149 23.03 -11.82 4.58
CA VAL A 149 22.68 -11.59 3.17
C VAL A 149 21.47 -10.68 3.05
N ASP A 150 20.44 -10.91 3.89
CA ASP A 150 19.24 -10.04 3.94
C ASP A 150 19.62 -8.60 4.31
N GLU A 151 20.51 -8.42 5.31
CA GLU A 151 21.02 -7.11 5.74
C GLU A 151 21.76 -6.39 4.59
N HIS A 152 22.71 -7.09 3.97
CA HIS A 152 23.45 -6.55 2.84
C HIS A 152 22.53 -6.12 1.70
N PHE A 153 21.59 -6.99 1.32
CA PHE A 153 20.62 -6.73 0.25
C PHE A 153 19.73 -5.52 0.59
N TYR A 154 19.27 -5.41 1.82
CA TYR A 154 18.46 -4.27 2.26
C TYR A 154 19.20 -2.96 2.12
N HIS A 155 20.47 -2.92 2.58
CA HIS A 155 21.26 -1.70 2.53
C HIS A 155 21.69 -1.32 1.10
N GLN A 156 22.01 -2.30 0.24
CA GLN A 156 22.58 -2.06 -1.09
C GLN A 156 21.53 -1.98 -2.20
N VAL A 157 20.45 -2.75 -2.12
CA VAL A 157 19.45 -2.85 -3.19
C VAL A 157 18.21 -2.02 -2.87
N ILE A 158 17.63 -2.17 -1.69
CA ILE A 158 16.52 -1.33 -1.26
C ILE A 158 17.02 0.10 -1.04
N GLY A 159 18.12 0.26 -0.32
CA GLY A 159 18.76 1.54 -0.09
C GLY A 159 17.85 2.57 0.60
N GLU A 160 18.32 3.79 0.74
CA GLU A 160 17.56 4.86 1.41
C GLU A 160 16.30 5.27 0.65
N ALA A 161 16.33 5.19 -0.68
CA ALA A 161 15.22 5.62 -1.54
C ALA A 161 13.92 4.83 -1.30
N TYR A 162 14.00 3.54 -0.93
CA TYR A 162 12.84 2.65 -0.81
C TYR A 162 12.62 2.07 0.58
N ARG A 163 13.46 2.39 1.58
CA ARG A 163 13.27 1.92 2.97
C ARG A 163 11.88 2.22 3.54
N HIS A 164 11.32 3.35 3.17
CA HIS A 164 9.98 3.76 3.61
C HIS A 164 8.86 2.84 3.08
N LYS A 165 9.11 2.09 2.00
CA LYS A 165 8.17 1.12 1.45
C LYS A 165 8.29 -0.27 2.10
N VAL A 166 9.28 -0.54 2.95
CA VAL A 166 9.50 -1.87 3.54
C VAL A 166 8.88 -1.96 4.92
N LEU A 167 8.05 -2.98 5.12
CA LEU A 167 7.55 -3.41 6.42
C LEU A 167 8.09 -4.80 6.74
N PHE A 168 8.99 -4.89 7.72
CA PHE A 168 9.50 -6.18 8.19
C PHE A 168 8.47 -6.93 9.01
N VAL A 169 8.32 -8.22 8.73
CA VAL A 169 7.37 -9.11 9.39
C VAL A 169 8.11 -10.36 9.90
N ILE A 170 8.24 -10.48 11.22
CA ILE A 170 8.69 -11.72 11.84
C ILE A 170 7.54 -12.72 11.76
N SER A 171 7.64 -13.66 10.84
CA SER A 171 6.62 -14.70 10.60
C SER A 171 6.86 -15.93 11.47
N GLN A 172 5.83 -16.79 11.61
CA GLN A 172 5.91 -18.04 12.37
C GLN A 172 6.40 -17.83 13.81
N SER A 173 5.94 -16.77 14.47
CA SER A 173 6.36 -16.40 15.82
C SER A 173 6.06 -17.49 16.87
N ASP A 174 5.17 -18.42 16.57
CA ASP A 174 4.90 -19.61 17.38
C ASP A 174 6.05 -20.64 17.39
N LYS A 175 7.00 -20.52 16.46
CA LYS A 175 8.19 -21.38 16.40
C LYS A 175 9.40 -20.83 17.18
N VAL A 176 9.26 -19.66 17.80
CA VAL A 176 10.31 -19.15 18.70
C VAL A 176 10.40 -20.04 19.94
N GLU A 177 11.64 -20.39 20.31
CA GLU A 177 11.91 -21.17 21.54
C GLU A 177 11.47 -20.39 22.81
N PRO A 178 10.97 -21.11 23.83
CA PRO A 178 10.68 -22.55 23.86
C PRO A 178 9.40 -22.89 23.11
N THR A 179 9.45 -23.86 22.18
CA THR A 179 8.28 -24.28 21.41
C THR A 179 7.38 -25.14 22.28
N SER A 180 6.27 -24.62 22.72
CA SER A 180 5.36 -25.31 23.64
C SER A 180 4.19 -26.06 22.98
N GLY A 181 4.01 -25.89 21.66
CA GLY A 181 2.86 -26.46 20.93
C GLY A 181 1.49 -25.93 21.38
N GLY A 182 1.45 -24.97 22.31
CA GLY A 182 0.24 -24.42 22.88
C GLY A 182 -0.58 -23.55 21.90
N GLU A 183 -1.81 -23.22 22.32
CA GLU A 183 -2.72 -22.34 21.57
C GLU A 183 -2.36 -20.85 21.69
N LYS A 184 -1.46 -20.49 22.59
CA LYS A 184 -1.01 -19.11 22.84
C LYS A 184 0.50 -19.05 23.04
N LEU A 185 1.09 -17.92 22.68
CA LEU A 185 2.50 -17.67 22.97
C LEU A 185 2.75 -17.54 24.47
N SER A 186 3.78 -18.23 24.97
CA SER A 186 4.25 -18.07 26.34
C SER A 186 4.87 -16.69 26.57
N THR A 187 5.04 -16.33 27.84
CA THR A 187 5.74 -15.08 28.21
C THR A 187 7.17 -15.06 27.69
N GLU A 188 7.86 -16.20 27.78
CA GLU A 188 9.23 -16.35 27.33
C GLU A 188 9.34 -16.22 25.80
N GLN A 189 8.42 -16.84 25.04
CA GLN A 189 8.34 -16.64 23.58
C GLN A 189 8.16 -15.17 23.22
N LYS A 190 7.27 -14.46 23.90
CA LYS A 190 7.07 -13.02 23.68
C LYS A 190 8.32 -12.19 23.95
N GLN A 191 9.09 -12.55 25.02
CA GLN A 191 10.36 -11.91 25.31
C GLN A 191 11.40 -12.19 24.21
N ASN A 192 11.47 -13.42 23.71
CA ASN A 192 12.39 -13.80 22.64
C ASN A 192 12.00 -13.14 21.30
N ILE A 193 10.71 -12.98 21.01
CA ILE A 193 10.23 -12.18 19.87
C ILE A 193 10.69 -10.72 20.03
N SER A 194 10.56 -10.15 21.23
CA SER A 194 11.01 -8.77 21.49
C SER A 194 12.52 -8.62 21.27
N ARG A 195 13.33 -9.59 21.73
CA ARG A 195 14.79 -9.62 21.45
C ARG A 195 15.08 -9.70 19.95
N LYS A 196 14.31 -10.51 19.21
CA LYS A 196 14.44 -10.60 17.76
C LYS A 196 14.09 -9.27 17.07
N ILE A 197 13.05 -8.57 17.52
CA ILE A 197 12.71 -7.23 17.02
C ILE A 197 13.88 -6.27 17.26
N CYS A 198 14.48 -6.25 18.46
CA CYS A 198 15.65 -5.40 18.74
C CYS A 198 16.83 -5.73 17.81
N LEU A 199 17.15 -7.02 17.64
CA LEU A 199 18.19 -7.45 16.71
C LEU A 199 17.94 -6.96 15.27
N LEU A 200 16.72 -7.11 14.77
CA LEU A 200 16.38 -6.62 13.42
C LEU A 200 16.47 -5.09 13.34
N HIS A 201 16.12 -4.38 14.41
CA HIS A 201 16.32 -2.92 14.45
C HIS A 201 17.80 -2.51 14.38
N GLU A 202 18.68 -3.23 15.06
CA GLU A 202 20.13 -2.99 15.01
C GLU A 202 20.70 -3.26 13.62
N LEU A 203 20.31 -4.38 12.99
CA LEU A 203 20.85 -4.77 11.68
C LEU A 203 20.29 -3.93 10.52
N PHE A 204 18.99 -3.74 10.46
CA PHE A 204 18.34 -3.13 9.29
C PHE A 204 18.04 -1.65 9.45
N GLN A 205 17.99 -1.12 10.66
CA GLN A 205 17.60 0.27 10.94
C GLN A 205 16.37 0.70 10.13
N PRO A 206 15.25 -0.05 10.23
CA PRO A 206 14.08 0.16 9.40
C PRO A 206 13.38 1.47 9.74
N VAL A 207 12.81 2.12 8.72
CA VAL A 207 11.98 3.34 8.89
C VAL A 207 10.64 2.97 9.52
N ASN A 208 10.05 1.84 9.09
CA ASN A 208 8.77 1.36 9.57
C ASN A 208 8.93 0.42 10.77
N PRO A 209 7.94 0.35 11.68
CA PRO A 209 8.00 -0.55 12.83
C PRO A 209 7.96 -2.02 12.37
N ILE A 210 8.76 -2.87 13.02
CA ILE A 210 8.78 -4.32 12.76
C ILE A 210 7.53 -4.96 13.37
N CYS A 211 6.85 -5.82 12.60
CA CYS A 211 5.72 -6.63 13.04
C CYS A 211 6.18 -8.05 13.39
N ALA A 212 5.46 -8.70 14.32
CA ALA A 212 5.64 -10.12 14.58
C ALA A 212 4.27 -10.81 14.55
N VAL A 213 4.16 -11.94 13.84
CA VAL A 213 2.88 -12.62 13.61
C VAL A 213 3.02 -14.15 13.70
N SER A 214 1.94 -14.79 14.11
CA SER A 214 1.70 -16.22 13.92
C SER A 214 0.34 -16.41 13.26
N VAL A 215 0.34 -16.87 12.02
CA VAL A 215 -0.90 -17.21 11.31
C VAL A 215 -1.60 -18.38 12.00
N ARG A 216 -0.84 -19.38 12.46
CA ARG A 216 -1.38 -20.55 13.19
C ARG A 216 -2.16 -20.16 14.43
N LEU A 217 -1.65 -19.19 15.20
CA LEU A 217 -2.26 -18.73 16.45
C LEU A 217 -3.18 -17.50 16.26
N GLN A 218 -3.34 -17.01 15.05
CA GLN A 218 -4.03 -15.75 14.75
C GLN A 218 -3.49 -14.56 15.58
N TRP A 219 -2.20 -14.65 15.97
CA TRP A 219 -1.58 -13.66 16.83
C TRP A 219 -0.84 -12.59 16.03
N GLY A 220 -1.01 -11.33 16.43
CA GLY A 220 -0.32 -10.17 15.84
C GLY A 220 -0.87 -9.70 14.50
N LEU A 221 -1.82 -10.42 13.87
CA LEU A 221 -2.32 -10.09 12.53
C LEU A 221 -3.03 -8.73 12.48
N TRP A 222 -3.87 -8.40 13.47
CA TRP A 222 -4.57 -7.11 13.50
C TRP A 222 -3.60 -5.93 13.70
N VAL A 223 -2.57 -6.09 14.54
CA VAL A 223 -1.51 -5.07 14.72
C VAL A 223 -0.74 -4.88 13.42
N MET A 224 -0.42 -5.99 12.73
CA MET A 224 0.24 -5.94 11.44
C MET A 224 -0.62 -5.24 10.39
N ALA A 225 -1.90 -5.55 10.31
CA ALA A 225 -2.82 -4.89 9.38
C ALA A 225 -2.87 -3.37 9.61
N GLU A 226 -2.98 -2.91 10.86
CA GLU A 226 -2.95 -1.49 11.19
C GLU A 226 -1.63 -0.82 10.78
N ARG A 227 -0.49 -1.48 11.06
CA ARG A 227 0.83 -0.95 10.68
C ARG A 227 1.01 -0.93 9.17
N MET A 228 0.57 -1.97 8.48
CA MET A 228 0.58 -2.05 7.02
C MET A 228 -0.18 -0.86 6.40
N ILE A 229 -1.41 -0.60 6.84
CA ILE A 229 -2.20 0.54 6.37
C ILE A 229 -1.51 1.88 6.65
N ARG A 230 -0.79 2.01 7.77
CA ARG A 230 -0.05 3.25 8.09
C ARG A 230 1.21 3.45 7.24
N CYS A 231 1.80 2.38 6.72
CA CYS A 231 2.99 2.43 5.87
C CYS A 231 2.68 2.69 4.39
N LEU A 232 1.42 2.50 3.99
CA LEU A 232 0.97 2.72 2.62
C LEU A 232 0.90 4.22 2.27
N PRO A 233 1.12 4.59 1.01
CA PRO A 233 0.72 5.88 0.51
C PRO A 233 -0.81 6.04 0.66
N ARG A 234 -1.27 7.29 0.83
CA ARG A 234 -2.69 7.57 1.15
C ARG A 234 -3.65 7.01 0.11
N GLU A 235 -3.27 7.05 -1.16
CA GLU A 235 -4.05 6.55 -2.29
C GLU A 235 -4.30 5.04 -2.22
N ALA A 236 -3.31 4.29 -1.70
CA ALA A 236 -3.35 2.84 -1.61
C ALA A 236 -4.08 2.34 -0.34
N SER A 237 -4.21 3.17 0.69
CA SER A 237 -4.70 2.74 2.01
C SER A 237 -6.13 2.19 1.97
N SER A 238 -7.06 2.91 1.32
CA SER A 238 -8.46 2.50 1.22
C SER A 238 -8.67 1.25 0.36
N PRO A 239 -8.11 1.14 -0.88
CA PRO A 239 -8.22 -0.07 -1.67
C PRO A 239 -7.62 -1.31 -0.97
N VAL A 240 -6.48 -1.18 -0.28
CA VAL A 240 -5.88 -2.30 0.47
C VAL A 240 -6.74 -2.70 1.66
N ALA A 241 -7.26 -1.75 2.43
CA ALA A 241 -8.16 -2.04 3.54
C ALA A 241 -9.44 -2.76 3.09
N ALA A 242 -9.95 -2.43 1.91
CA ALA A 242 -11.09 -3.12 1.32
C ALA A 242 -10.80 -4.60 0.99
N GLN A 243 -9.54 -4.99 0.80
CA GLN A 243 -9.14 -6.39 0.57
C GLN A 243 -8.86 -7.17 1.86
N LEU A 244 -8.71 -6.49 3.02
CA LEU A 244 -8.46 -7.16 4.29
C LEU A 244 -9.62 -8.09 4.67
N SER A 245 -9.29 -9.19 5.34
CA SER A 245 -10.29 -10.04 5.98
C SER A 245 -11.04 -9.26 7.07
N THR A 246 -12.32 -9.55 7.23
CA THR A 246 -13.22 -8.79 8.11
C THR A 246 -12.68 -8.59 9.54
N PRO A 247 -12.08 -9.58 10.23
CA PRO A 247 -11.56 -9.37 11.57
C PRO A 247 -10.39 -8.38 11.66
N LEU A 248 -9.75 -8.08 10.55
CA LEU A 248 -8.60 -7.16 10.50
C LEU A 248 -8.99 -5.72 10.16
N ARG A 249 -10.24 -5.47 9.80
CA ARG A 249 -10.80 -4.12 9.55
C ARG A 249 -11.22 -3.48 10.86
N THR A 250 -10.24 -3.21 11.73
CA THR A 250 -10.47 -2.58 13.02
C THR A 250 -10.97 -1.14 12.87
N ASP A 251 -11.54 -0.57 13.95
CA ASP A 251 -11.92 0.84 13.96
C ASP A 251 -10.73 1.76 13.70
N ALA A 252 -9.53 1.39 14.16
CA ALA A 252 -8.30 2.13 13.89
C ALA A 252 -7.92 2.12 12.39
N VAL A 253 -8.05 0.97 11.72
CA VAL A 253 -7.90 0.85 10.26
C VAL A 253 -8.94 1.71 9.55
N ASN A 254 -10.22 1.54 9.88
CA ASN A 254 -11.32 2.27 9.25
C ASN A 254 -11.19 3.79 9.42
N LYS A 255 -10.78 4.24 10.60
CA LYS A 255 -10.51 5.66 10.85
C LYS A 255 -9.37 6.17 9.97
N LYS A 256 -8.24 5.44 9.96
CA LYS A 256 -7.05 5.86 9.20
C LYS A 256 -7.36 6.00 7.70
N VAL A 257 -8.04 5.02 7.10
CA VAL A 257 -8.33 5.07 5.66
C VAL A 257 -9.33 6.15 5.27
N ARG A 258 -10.31 6.45 6.15
CA ARG A 258 -11.21 7.60 5.96
C ARG A 258 -10.45 8.92 6.03
N ASP A 259 -9.53 9.05 6.99
CA ASP A 259 -8.69 10.24 7.12
C ASP A 259 -7.79 10.39 5.89
N ASP A 260 -7.14 9.32 5.43
CA ASP A 260 -6.31 9.33 4.23
C ASP A 260 -7.11 9.71 2.98
N PHE A 261 -8.29 9.13 2.79
CA PHE A 261 -9.15 9.47 1.65
C PHE A 261 -9.55 10.95 1.68
N GLY A 262 -9.97 11.46 2.85
CA GLY A 262 -10.30 12.88 3.00
C GLY A 262 -9.11 13.79 2.68
N GLU A 263 -7.93 13.47 3.21
CA GLU A 263 -6.71 14.27 2.96
C GLU A 263 -6.26 14.18 1.49
N THR A 264 -6.42 13.02 0.84
CA THR A 264 -6.09 12.90 -0.59
C THR A 264 -7.05 13.76 -1.44
N VAL A 265 -8.34 13.76 -1.12
CA VAL A 265 -9.31 14.69 -1.74
C VAL A 265 -8.93 16.14 -1.47
N GLY A 266 -8.53 16.47 -0.25
CA GLY A 266 -8.03 17.80 0.12
C GLY A 266 -6.81 18.23 -0.72
N SER A 267 -5.85 17.33 -0.91
CA SER A 267 -4.64 17.60 -1.72
C SER A 267 -4.96 17.89 -3.20
N VAL A 268 -6.04 17.32 -3.74
CA VAL A 268 -6.52 17.65 -5.09
C VAL A 268 -6.96 19.13 -5.16
N LEU A 269 -7.71 19.60 -4.15
CA LEU A 269 -8.11 21.02 -4.09
C LEU A 269 -6.87 21.93 -3.95
N ASP A 270 -5.91 21.54 -3.11
CA ASP A 270 -4.66 22.30 -2.93
C ASP A 270 -3.87 22.37 -4.25
N THR A 271 -3.79 21.28 -4.99
CA THR A 271 -3.14 21.21 -6.31
C THR A 271 -3.83 22.12 -7.32
N VAL A 272 -5.17 22.05 -7.39
CA VAL A 272 -5.95 22.93 -8.29
C VAL A 272 -5.77 24.39 -7.89
N SER A 273 -5.80 24.72 -6.60
CA SER A 273 -5.60 26.09 -6.11
C SER A 273 -4.24 26.68 -6.45
N SER A 274 -3.21 25.84 -6.56
CA SER A 274 -1.82 26.26 -6.85
C SER A 274 -1.55 26.54 -8.32
N LEU A 275 -2.48 26.22 -9.24
CA LEU A 275 -2.29 26.46 -10.67
C LEU A 275 -2.10 27.96 -10.97
N PRO A 276 -1.14 28.35 -11.85
CA PRO A 276 -0.78 29.75 -12.09
C PRO A 276 -1.93 30.61 -12.64
N LEU A 277 -2.88 29.99 -13.35
CA LEU A 277 -4.00 30.67 -14.01
C LEU A 277 -5.22 30.88 -13.10
N ILE A 278 -5.17 30.42 -11.83
CA ILE A 278 -6.29 30.56 -10.90
C ILE A 278 -6.25 31.96 -10.25
N PRO A 279 -7.31 32.79 -10.40
CA PRO A 279 -7.41 34.09 -9.75
C PRO A 279 -7.37 33.99 -8.21
N ALA A 280 -6.83 35.00 -7.53
CA ALA A 280 -6.72 35.02 -6.08
C ALA A 280 -8.07 34.84 -5.37
N SER A 281 -9.15 35.44 -5.90
CA SER A 281 -10.50 35.29 -5.38
C SER A 281 -11.00 33.84 -5.42
N VAL A 282 -10.69 33.11 -6.47
CA VAL A 282 -11.07 31.69 -6.62
C VAL A 282 -10.24 30.83 -5.67
N ARG A 283 -8.94 31.11 -5.48
CA ARG A 283 -8.12 30.41 -4.48
C ARG A 283 -8.69 30.54 -3.08
N THR A 284 -9.13 31.73 -2.70
CA THR A 284 -9.77 31.95 -1.39
C THR A 284 -11.04 31.12 -1.23
N ILE A 285 -11.85 30.98 -2.29
CA ILE A 285 -13.06 30.14 -2.25
C ILE A 285 -12.65 28.66 -2.11
N ILE A 286 -11.66 28.17 -2.88
CA ILE A 286 -11.19 26.78 -2.74
C ILE A 286 -10.73 26.50 -1.32
N GLN A 287 -9.93 27.38 -0.74
CA GLN A 287 -9.46 27.23 0.63
C GLN A 287 -10.61 27.23 1.65
N ALA A 288 -11.61 28.08 1.46
CA ALA A 288 -12.76 28.15 2.34
C ALA A 288 -13.63 26.87 2.31
N VAL A 289 -13.74 26.20 1.16
CA VAL A 289 -14.54 24.98 1.03
C VAL A 289 -13.74 23.71 1.32
N ARG A 290 -12.40 23.76 1.34
CA ARG A 290 -11.51 22.62 1.49
C ARG A 290 -11.87 21.71 2.67
N ASP A 291 -11.98 22.27 3.84
CA ASP A 291 -12.26 21.52 5.07
C ASP A 291 -13.66 20.87 5.04
N THR A 292 -14.61 21.55 4.43
CA THR A 292 -15.96 21.00 4.21
C THR A 292 -15.90 19.80 3.27
N VAL A 293 -15.20 19.93 2.13
CA VAL A 293 -15.04 18.85 1.14
C VAL A 293 -14.32 17.67 1.75
N VAL A 294 -13.23 17.88 2.51
CA VAL A 294 -12.50 16.84 3.25
C VAL A 294 -13.42 16.12 4.24
N SER A 295 -14.22 16.86 5.01
CA SER A 295 -15.17 16.30 5.96
C SER A 295 -16.25 15.45 5.27
N VAL A 296 -16.81 15.96 4.17
CA VAL A 296 -17.78 15.21 3.35
C VAL A 296 -17.14 13.97 2.76
N ALA A 297 -15.92 14.06 2.21
CA ALA A 297 -15.21 12.90 1.66
C ALA A 297 -15.02 11.78 2.70
N ARG A 298 -14.62 12.13 3.94
CA ARG A 298 -14.54 11.18 5.05
C ARG A 298 -15.89 10.53 5.37
N ALA A 299 -16.96 11.30 5.36
CA ALA A 299 -18.30 10.81 5.67
C ALA A 299 -18.85 9.86 4.61
N VAL A 300 -18.57 10.12 3.33
CA VAL A 300 -19.05 9.30 2.20
C VAL A 300 -18.11 8.15 1.80
N TRP A 301 -17.00 8.01 2.49
CA TRP A 301 -15.98 7.00 2.18
C TRP A 301 -16.57 5.59 1.99
N SER A 302 -17.50 5.16 2.85
CA SER A 302 -18.13 3.82 2.81
C SER A 302 -18.99 3.56 1.58
N PHE A 303 -19.35 4.58 0.79
CA PHE A 303 -20.01 4.38 -0.48
C PHE A 303 -19.03 4.01 -1.60
N PHE A 304 -17.74 4.28 -1.38
CA PHE A 304 -16.68 3.98 -2.34
C PHE A 304 -15.88 2.73 -1.96
N PHE A 305 -15.74 2.41 -0.70
CA PHE A 305 -14.91 1.33 -0.16
C PHE A 305 -15.66 0.45 0.84
#